data_1ccadeb7c914d86cd1f4499f8f526aac
#
_entry.id   1ccadeb7c914d86cd1f4499f8f526aac
#
_cell.length_a   1.000
_cell.length_b   1.000
_cell.length_c   1.000
_cell.angle_alpha   90.00
_cell.angle_beta   90.00
_cell.angle_gamma   90.00
#
_symmetry.space_group_name_H-M   'P 1'
#
loop_
_entity.id
_entity.type
_entity.pdbx_description
1 polymer ?
#
loop_
_entity_poly.entity_id
_entity_poly.type
_entity_poly.pdbx_seq_one_letter_code
_entity_poly.pdbx_strand_id
1 'polypeptide(L)'
;MVTGRVRLLLTHTVTLRGIELMFRGHSSVHWMESKYETDENNRSQSVNIPYTSEELHYHMKFFVFGDAYAGNILHAGEYNFNFTTQIPPNIPSSFEGEFGFIRHEMTILSYPTIGNTPTTYLLNVVNPLNLNNEPNIRSAVRVMDEKTLCCCCCASNPISCALFLPASGFGIGQDIPMTVEVDNLSGKVVKGVSVTLQRVDTFTAVRPERGTRKKIHKLVVLQLESVPRRRSCTWERNISVPDGPPSGLKYCSIISSEYLISMEVQLPAPHINMTINTPIIVGNIPLVQPGPPLPCSLPPNSLIGNFNSSDPPPPPYPYPVPSAPIIP
;
A
#
# COMPACT_ATOMS: atom_id res chain seq x y z
N MET A 1 18.45 -8.71 1.71
CA MET A 1 19.86 -8.87 1.26
C MET A 1 19.95 -8.26 -0.13
N VAL A 2 20.97 -7.46 -0.40
CA VAL A 2 21.25 -6.86 -1.72
C VAL A 2 22.61 -7.37 -2.17
N THR A 3 22.65 -7.98 -3.35
CA THR A 3 23.88 -8.46 -3.99
C THR A 3 24.06 -7.75 -5.33
N GLY A 4 25.29 -7.47 -5.68
CA GLY A 4 25.57 -6.79 -6.94
C GLY A 4 27.04 -6.85 -7.31
N ARG A 5 27.34 -6.21 -8.43
CA ARG A 5 28.70 -6.10 -8.94
C ARG A 5 28.93 -4.69 -9.48
N VAL A 6 29.98 -4.06 -9.01
CA VAL A 6 30.49 -2.81 -9.61
C VAL A 6 31.48 -3.18 -10.71
N ARG A 7 31.20 -2.74 -11.93
CA ARG A 7 32.09 -2.92 -13.08
C ARG A 7 32.78 -1.59 -13.37
N LEU A 8 34.12 -1.60 -13.32
CA LEU A 8 34.95 -0.47 -13.68
C LEU A 8 35.74 -0.79 -14.96
N LEU A 9 35.54 0.03 -15.99
CA LEU A 9 36.30 -0.07 -17.23
C LEU A 9 37.26 1.12 -17.32
N LEU A 10 38.55 0.83 -17.37
CA LEU A 10 39.61 1.83 -17.48
C LEU A 10 40.25 1.80 -18.88
N THR A 11 40.32 2.96 -19.52
CA THR A 11 40.99 3.14 -20.83
C THR A 11 42.45 3.48 -20.71
N HIS A 12 42.93 3.87 -19.51
CA HIS A 12 44.31 4.20 -19.21
C HIS A 12 44.61 3.87 -17.75
N THR A 13 45.90 3.86 -17.39
CA THR A 13 46.32 3.63 -16.01
C THR A 13 45.90 4.78 -15.11
N VAL A 14 45.30 4.45 -13.96
CA VAL A 14 44.86 5.41 -12.93
C VAL A 14 45.35 4.99 -11.54
N THR A 15 45.59 5.96 -10.67
CA THR A 15 45.77 5.71 -9.24
C THR A 15 44.46 5.90 -8.53
N LEU A 16 43.89 4.81 -8.02
CA LEU A 16 42.63 4.77 -7.32
C LEU A 16 42.83 4.35 -5.85
N ARG A 17 42.37 5.15 -4.90
CA ARG A 17 42.43 4.80 -3.49
C ARG A 17 41.35 3.78 -3.14
N GLY A 18 40.10 4.06 -3.54
CA GLY A 18 39.01 3.15 -3.24
C GLY A 18 37.75 3.42 -4.06
N ILE A 19 36.85 2.43 -4.02
CA ILE A 19 35.49 2.52 -4.50
C ILE A 19 34.58 2.23 -3.30
N GLU A 20 33.78 3.22 -2.90
CA GLU A 20 32.84 3.14 -1.79
C GLU A 20 31.41 3.04 -2.33
N LEU A 21 30.61 2.17 -1.73
CA LEU A 21 29.17 2.12 -1.92
C LEU A 21 28.49 2.77 -0.72
N MET A 22 27.58 3.69 -1.02
CA MET A 22 26.74 4.36 -0.04
C MET A 22 25.27 3.96 -0.29
N PHE A 23 24.62 3.44 0.74
CA PHE A 23 23.20 3.13 0.73
C PHE A 23 22.46 4.09 1.66
N ARG A 24 21.42 4.73 1.16
CA ARG A 24 20.61 5.70 1.89
C ARG A 24 19.14 5.43 1.66
N GLY A 25 18.37 5.31 2.75
CA GLY A 25 16.90 5.33 2.71
C GLY A 25 16.39 6.61 3.36
N HIS A 26 15.57 7.39 2.67
CA HIS A 26 15.02 8.62 3.21
C HIS A 26 13.66 8.94 2.63
N SER A 27 12.88 9.70 3.40
CA SER A 27 11.62 10.29 2.95
C SER A 27 11.76 11.80 2.94
N SER A 28 11.09 12.44 1.99
CA SER A 28 11.02 13.90 1.91
C SER A 28 9.61 14.33 1.53
N VAL A 29 9.15 15.40 2.15
CA VAL A 29 7.87 16.04 1.89
C VAL A 29 8.13 17.51 1.58
N HIS A 30 7.50 18.02 0.52
CA HIS A 30 7.62 19.41 0.12
C HIS A 30 6.35 19.88 -0.62
N TRP A 31 5.83 21.05 -0.20
CA TRP A 31 4.83 21.82 -0.97
C TRP A 31 4.93 23.30 -0.64
N MET A 32 4.31 24.14 -1.45
CA MET A 32 4.21 25.58 -1.23
C MET A 32 2.80 25.96 -0.81
N GLU A 33 2.69 26.88 0.16
CA GLU A 33 1.42 27.53 0.52
C GLU A 33 1.54 29.05 0.40
N SER A 34 0.54 29.66 -0.24
CA SER A 34 0.47 31.12 -0.32
C SER A 34 -0.25 31.65 0.91
N LYS A 35 0.44 32.44 1.72
CA LYS A 35 -0.15 33.21 2.83
C LYS A 35 -0.13 34.68 2.53
N TYR A 36 -1.13 35.40 2.99
CA TYR A 36 -1.16 36.86 2.90
C TYR A 36 -0.53 37.45 4.16
N GLU A 37 0.55 38.18 3.99
CA GLU A 37 1.18 38.96 5.04
C GLU A 37 0.86 40.44 4.83
N THR A 38 0.52 41.16 5.90
CA THR A 38 0.26 42.59 5.85
C THR A 38 1.52 43.33 6.35
N ASP A 39 2.07 44.16 5.50
CA ASP A 39 3.23 44.98 5.85
C ASP A 39 2.87 46.11 6.81
N GLU A 40 3.90 46.84 7.33
CA GLU A 40 3.74 47.95 8.24
C GLU A 40 2.89 49.10 7.65
N ASN A 41 2.72 49.14 6.34
CA ASN A 41 1.91 50.12 5.60
C ASN A 41 0.48 49.61 5.30
N ASN A 42 0.03 48.52 5.94
CA ASN A 42 -1.27 47.91 5.77
C ASN A 42 -1.54 47.36 4.35
N ARG A 43 -0.47 47.01 3.62
CA ARG A 43 -0.55 46.41 2.29
C ARG A 43 -0.43 44.88 2.41
N SER A 44 -1.39 44.15 1.88
CA SER A 44 -1.36 42.69 1.86
C SER A 44 -0.54 42.21 0.67
N GLN A 45 0.51 41.43 0.95
CA GLN A 45 1.35 40.76 -0.04
C GLN A 45 1.22 39.27 0.10
N SER A 46 1.09 38.56 -1.03
CA SER A 46 1.10 37.08 -1.03
C SER A 46 2.53 36.58 -0.96
N VAL A 47 2.85 35.82 0.06
CA VAL A 47 4.16 35.18 0.26
C VAL A 47 3.99 33.67 0.16
N ASN A 48 4.84 33.02 -0.64
CA ASN A 48 4.86 31.58 -0.77
C ASN A 48 5.80 30.98 0.29
N ILE A 49 5.23 30.19 1.19
CA ILE A 49 5.93 29.57 2.30
C ILE A 49 6.14 28.08 1.98
N PRO A 50 7.40 27.58 1.97
CA PRO A 50 7.68 26.16 1.77
C PRO A 50 7.37 25.36 3.05
N TYR A 51 6.52 24.34 2.91
CA TYR A 51 6.27 23.34 3.92
C TYR A 51 7.13 22.12 3.62
N THR A 52 7.98 21.73 4.57
CA THR A 52 8.96 20.67 4.35
C THR A 52 9.08 19.73 5.54
N SER A 53 9.45 18.49 5.26
CA SER A 53 9.89 17.51 6.24
C SER A 53 10.82 16.50 5.59
N GLU A 54 11.79 16.02 6.36
CA GLU A 54 12.70 14.94 5.94
C GLU A 54 12.84 13.92 7.07
N GLU A 55 12.94 12.66 6.69
CA GLU A 55 13.17 11.54 7.62
C GLU A 55 14.22 10.61 7.02
N LEU A 56 15.31 10.38 7.76
CA LEU A 56 16.35 9.45 7.38
C LEU A 56 16.06 8.08 8.00
N HIS A 57 15.89 7.05 7.17
CA HIS A 57 15.62 5.68 7.62
C HIS A 57 16.89 4.91 7.90
N TYR A 58 17.88 5.03 7.01
CA TYR A 58 19.22 4.47 7.19
C TYR A 58 20.24 5.15 6.30
N HIS A 59 21.49 5.06 6.71
CA HIS A 59 22.66 5.46 5.95
C HIS A 59 23.80 4.49 6.24
N MET A 60 24.26 3.78 5.21
CA MET A 60 25.34 2.79 5.30
C MET A 60 26.34 3.03 4.19
N LYS A 61 27.62 2.81 4.48
CA LYS A 61 28.68 2.91 3.48
C LYS A 61 29.80 1.90 3.76
N PHE A 62 30.41 1.39 2.71
CA PHE A 62 31.54 0.49 2.80
C PHE A 62 32.32 0.49 1.49
N PHE A 63 33.60 0.16 1.58
CA PHE A 63 34.45 0.01 0.41
C PHE A 63 34.28 -1.38 -0.21
N VAL A 64 34.14 -1.42 -1.53
CA VAL A 64 34.21 -2.67 -2.33
C VAL A 64 35.59 -2.88 -2.94
N PHE A 65 36.41 -1.82 -2.96
CA PHE A 65 37.82 -1.85 -3.36
C PHE A 65 38.61 -0.80 -2.58
N GLY A 66 39.79 -1.18 -2.11
CA GLY A 66 40.73 -0.28 -1.43
C GLY A 66 40.13 0.36 -0.16
N ASP A 67 40.61 1.56 0.13
CA ASP A 67 40.17 2.40 1.23
C ASP A 67 40.26 3.90 0.84
N ALA A 68 40.03 4.82 1.79
CA ALA A 68 40.16 6.24 1.50
C ALA A 68 41.59 6.76 1.43
N TYR A 69 42.61 5.97 1.80
CA TYR A 69 43.95 6.45 2.10
C TYR A 69 45.02 5.93 1.10
N ALA A 70 45.13 4.63 0.90
CA ALA A 70 46.18 4.01 0.10
C ALA A 70 45.86 4.07 -1.39
N GLY A 71 46.76 4.64 -2.20
CA GLY A 71 46.67 4.67 -3.67
C GLY A 71 47.07 3.32 -4.27
N ASN A 72 46.20 2.71 -5.06
CA ASN A 72 46.40 1.51 -5.82
C ASN A 72 46.51 1.87 -7.31
N ILE A 73 47.55 1.42 -8.00
CA ILE A 73 47.71 1.62 -9.43
C ILE A 73 46.89 0.54 -10.15
N LEU A 74 45.90 0.97 -10.92
CA LEU A 74 45.11 0.12 -11.79
C LEU A 74 45.43 0.43 -13.24
N HIS A 75 45.83 -0.59 -13.99
CA HIS A 75 46.13 -0.46 -15.42
C HIS A 75 44.82 -0.43 -16.25
N ALA A 76 44.96 -0.04 -17.53
CA ALA A 76 43.86 -0.14 -18.47
C ALA A 76 43.28 -1.57 -18.48
N GLY A 77 41.97 -1.72 -18.36
CA GLY A 77 41.33 -3.03 -18.28
C GLY A 77 39.95 -2.97 -17.62
N GLU A 78 39.36 -4.14 -17.46
CA GLU A 78 38.06 -4.31 -16.80
C GLU A 78 38.26 -4.92 -15.42
N TYR A 79 37.63 -4.28 -14.42
CA TYR A 79 37.63 -4.71 -13.03
C TYR A 79 36.21 -4.93 -12.54
N ASN A 80 36.00 -6.02 -11.79
CA ASN A 80 34.70 -6.41 -11.27
C ASN A 80 34.81 -6.60 -9.76
N PHE A 81 34.01 -5.81 -9.01
CA PHE A 81 33.93 -5.84 -7.55
C PHE A 81 32.56 -6.33 -7.11
N ASN A 82 32.50 -7.56 -6.63
CA ASN A 82 31.25 -8.13 -6.12
C ASN A 82 30.98 -7.62 -4.69
N PHE A 83 29.72 -7.39 -4.36
CA PHE A 83 29.33 -7.03 -3.01
C PHE A 83 28.04 -7.75 -2.60
N THR A 84 27.90 -7.92 -1.30
CA THR A 84 26.68 -8.38 -0.64
C THR A 84 26.50 -7.58 0.63
N THR A 85 25.34 -6.99 0.81
CA THR A 85 24.99 -6.21 2.01
C THR A 85 23.55 -6.47 2.43
N GLN A 86 23.26 -6.16 3.68
CA GLN A 86 21.90 -6.26 4.21
C GLN A 86 21.38 -4.86 4.54
N ILE A 87 20.30 -4.48 3.90
CA ILE A 87 19.53 -3.27 4.27
C ILE A 87 18.87 -3.54 5.62
N PRO A 88 18.82 -2.55 6.54
CA PRO A 88 18.17 -2.73 7.84
C PRO A 88 16.73 -3.22 7.73
N PRO A 89 16.24 -4.04 8.66
CA PRO A 89 14.84 -4.37 8.75
C PRO A 89 14.04 -3.13 9.22
N ASN A 90 12.71 -3.20 9.13
CA ASN A 90 11.82 -2.15 9.63
C ASN A 90 12.02 -0.79 8.95
N ILE A 91 12.18 -0.80 7.64
CA ILE A 91 12.20 0.39 6.79
C ILE A 91 10.93 0.45 5.96
N PRO A 92 10.46 1.66 5.56
CA PRO A 92 9.27 1.80 4.74
C PRO A 92 9.50 1.29 3.31
N SER A 93 8.41 0.93 2.63
CA SER A 93 8.43 0.66 1.19
C SER A 93 8.76 1.91 0.39
N SER A 94 9.40 1.75 -0.77
CA SER A 94 9.54 2.83 -1.75
C SER A 94 8.17 3.39 -2.13
N PHE A 95 8.08 4.71 -2.22
CA PHE A 95 6.84 5.41 -2.54
C PHE A 95 7.12 6.70 -3.29
N GLU A 96 6.32 6.99 -4.31
CA GLU A 96 6.34 8.27 -5.03
C GLU A 96 4.94 8.89 -4.97
N GLY A 97 4.85 10.13 -4.49
CA GLY A 97 3.60 10.87 -4.36
C GLY A 97 3.73 12.33 -4.79
N GLU A 98 2.61 13.04 -4.84
CA GLU A 98 2.56 14.42 -5.35
C GLU A 98 3.35 15.42 -4.51
N PHE A 99 3.38 15.22 -3.18
CA PHE A 99 4.00 16.15 -2.24
C PHE A 99 5.18 15.54 -1.47
N GLY A 100 5.65 14.34 -1.88
CA GLY A 100 6.77 13.70 -1.21
C GLY A 100 7.02 12.29 -1.71
N PHE A 101 8.13 11.72 -1.26
CA PHE A 101 8.57 10.39 -1.66
C PHE A 101 9.28 9.66 -0.52
N ILE A 102 9.38 8.34 -0.67
CA ILE A 102 10.24 7.45 0.12
C ILE A 102 11.17 6.77 -0.87
N ARG A 103 12.47 7.08 -0.80
CA ARG A 103 13.46 6.57 -1.73
C ARG A 103 14.57 5.82 -1.03
N HIS A 104 15.00 4.76 -1.66
CA HIS A 104 16.16 3.98 -1.27
C HIS A 104 17.17 4.06 -2.40
N GLU A 105 18.38 4.52 -2.08
CA GLU A 105 19.40 4.86 -3.07
C GLU A 105 20.69 4.11 -2.79
N MET A 106 21.35 3.69 -3.85
CA MET A 106 22.72 3.20 -3.82
C MET A 106 23.58 4.12 -4.66
N THR A 107 24.57 4.74 -4.05
CA THR A 107 25.52 5.64 -4.73
C THR A 107 26.91 5.01 -4.76
N ILE A 108 27.53 5.02 -5.93
CA ILE A 108 28.92 4.60 -6.14
C ILE A 108 29.80 5.84 -6.11
N LEU A 109 30.80 5.82 -5.26
CA LEU A 109 31.80 6.87 -5.09
C LEU A 109 33.19 6.30 -5.39
N SER A 110 34.05 7.06 -6.07
CA SER A 110 35.47 6.70 -6.26
C SER A 110 36.38 7.78 -5.70
N TYR A 111 37.54 7.39 -5.22
CA TYR A 111 38.56 8.26 -4.62
C TYR A 111 39.92 8.11 -5.31
N PRO A 112 40.39 9.10 -6.11
CA PRO A 112 39.69 10.30 -6.56
C PRO A 112 38.47 9.96 -7.45
N THR A 113 37.65 10.96 -7.70
CA THR A 113 36.50 10.83 -8.62
C THR A 113 36.98 10.43 -10.01
N ILE A 114 36.43 9.36 -10.57
CA ILE A 114 36.73 8.83 -11.90
C ILE A 114 35.41 8.78 -12.71
N GLY A 115 35.49 9.24 -13.96
CA GLY A 115 34.37 9.17 -14.89
C GLY A 115 33.10 9.87 -14.35
N ASN A 116 31.98 9.18 -14.42
CA ASN A 116 30.66 9.70 -14.02
C ASN A 116 30.32 9.45 -12.55
N THR A 117 31.30 9.25 -11.65
CA THR A 117 31.01 9.15 -10.22
C THR A 117 30.88 10.54 -9.58
N PRO A 118 29.98 10.74 -8.58
CA PRO A 118 29.06 9.74 -8.02
C PRO A 118 27.95 9.33 -8.97
N THR A 119 27.63 8.03 -9.00
CA THR A 119 26.50 7.50 -9.76
C THR A 119 25.49 6.89 -8.79
N THR A 120 24.23 7.36 -8.87
CA THR A 120 23.16 6.93 -7.95
C THR A 120 22.13 6.07 -8.69
N TYR A 121 21.75 4.98 -8.06
CA TYR A 121 20.69 4.06 -8.49
C TYR A 121 19.58 4.05 -7.48
N LEU A 122 18.33 4.15 -7.95
CA LEU A 122 17.15 3.95 -7.10
C LEU A 122 16.91 2.45 -6.91
N LEU A 123 16.67 2.07 -5.67
CA LEU A 123 16.31 0.70 -5.29
C LEU A 123 14.81 0.67 -5.00
N ASN A 124 14.10 -0.29 -5.59
CA ASN A 124 12.72 -0.55 -5.22
C ASN A 124 12.70 -1.48 -4.01
N VAL A 125 12.42 -0.93 -2.85
CA VAL A 125 12.30 -1.68 -1.58
C VAL A 125 10.82 -1.89 -1.28
N VAL A 126 10.44 -3.13 -1.00
CA VAL A 126 9.09 -3.50 -0.59
C VAL A 126 9.16 -4.09 0.81
N ASN A 127 8.47 -3.46 1.75
CA ASN A 127 8.18 -4.00 3.07
C ASN A 127 6.75 -4.55 3.04
N PRO A 128 6.55 -5.86 2.90
CA PRO A 128 5.23 -6.41 2.64
C PRO A 128 4.34 -6.34 3.88
N LEU A 129 3.14 -5.78 3.71
CA LEU A 129 2.09 -5.84 4.71
C LEU A 129 1.38 -7.20 4.61
N ASN A 130 1.56 -8.04 5.64
CA ASN A 130 0.90 -9.33 5.74
C ASN A 130 -0.41 -9.20 6.49
N LEU A 131 -1.53 -9.33 5.78
CA LEU A 131 -2.86 -9.20 6.35
C LEU A 131 -3.16 -10.24 7.44
N ASN A 132 -2.47 -11.39 7.45
CA ASN A 132 -2.69 -12.41 8.46
C ASN A 132 -2.16 -12.01 9.84
N ASN A 133 -1.31 -11.01 9.92
CA ASN A 133 -0.75 -10.47 11.16
C ASN A 133 -1.54 -9.27 11.70
N GLU A 134 -2.52 -8.77 10.95
CA GLU A 134 -3.32 -7.62 11.37
C GLU A 134 -4.55 -8.08 12.18
N PRO A 135 -4.79 -7.49 13.36
CA PRO A 135 -5.92 -7.87 14.20
C PRO A 135 -7.26 -7.47 13.55
N ASN A 136 -8.29 -8.24 13.82
CA ASN A 136 -9.70 -7.96 13.46
C ASN A 136 -9.97 -7.77 11.94
N ILE A 137 -9.01 -8.01 11.09
CA ILE A 137 -9.13 -7.77 9.66
C ILE A 137 -10.14 -8.69 8.95
N ARG A 138 -10.42 -9.84 9.57
CA ARG A 138 -11.40 -10.83 9.08
C ARG A 138 -12.84 -10.49 9.46
N SER A 139 -13.03 -9.49 10.32
CA SER A 139 -14.37 -9.10 10.78
C SER A 139 -15.13 -8.42 9.65
N ALA A 140 -16.38 -8.85 9.47
CA ALA A 140 -17.30 -8.20 8.55
C ALA A 140 -17.56 -6.76 9.02
N VAL A 141 -17.71 -5.86 8.06
CA VAL A 141 -17.98 -4.45 8.30
C VAL A 141 -19.34 -4.11 7.71
N ARG A 142 -20.23 -3.54 8.51
CA ARG A 142 -21.50 -2.97 8.06
C ARG A 142 -21.58 -1.52 8.55
N VAL A 143 -21.70 -0.60 7.61
CA VAL A 143 -21.88 0.84 7.90
C VAL A 143 -23.19 1.29 7.30
N MET A 144 -23.95 2.09 8.05
CA MET A 144 -25.27 2.57 7.67
C MET A 144 -25.35 4.07 7.89
N ASP A 145 -26.15 4.73 7.08
CA ASP A 145 -26.55 6.13 7.25
C ASP A 145 -28.01 6.31 6.88
N GLU A 146 -28.66 7.29 7.50
CA GLU A 146 -30.06 7.60 7.26
C GLU A 146 -30.27 9.10 7.14
N LYS A 147 -31.12 9.53 6.20
CA LYS A 147 -31.42 10.92 5.98
C LYS A 147 -32.91 11.14 5.69
N THR A 148 -33.51 12.09 6.41
CA THR A 148 -34.83 12.59 6.15
C THR A 148 -34.75 13.84 5.28
N LEU A 149 -35.57 13.89 4.22
CA LEU A 149 -35.64 15.06 3.34
C LEU A 149 -36.70 16.01 3.86
N CYS A 150 -36.33 17.25 4.18
CA CYS A 150 -37.27 18.29 4.59
C CYS A 150 -37.68 19.15 3.38
N CYS A 151 -38.94 19.32 3.19
CA CYS A 151 -39.51 20.27 2.23
C CYS A 151 -40.42 21.26 3.00
N CYS A 152 -39.84 22.43 3.32
CA CYS A 152 -40.47 23.60 3.96
C CYS A 152 -41.33 23.39 5.22
N CYS A 153 -42.25 22.42 5.27
CA CYS A 153 -43.14 22.20 6.41
C CYS A 153 -43.39 20.73 6.78
N CYS A 154 -42.90 19.78 5.97
CA CYS A 154 -43.14 18.35 6.21
C CYS A 154 -41.85 17.56 6.03
N ALA A 155 -41.45 16.79 7.05
CA ALA A 155 -40.43 15.79 6.92
C ALA A 155 -40.92 14.63 6.04
N SER A 156 -40.09 14.18 5.09
CA SER A 156 -40.40 12.97 4.32
C SER A 156 -40.12 11.72 5.19
N ASN A 157 -40.61 10.56 4.74
CA ASN A 157 -40.02 9.30 5.21
C ASN A 157 -38.54 9.24 4.87
N PRO A 158 -37.72 8.51 5.64
CA PRO A 158 -36.29 8.50 5.49
C PRO A 158 -35.82 7.78 4.21
N ILE A 159 -34.60 8.09 3.82
CA ILE A 159 -33.77 7.29 2.92
C ILE A 159 -32.67 6.71 3.78
N SER A 160 -32.58 5.40 3.86
CA SER A 160 -31.48 4.71 4.53
C SER A 160 -30.59 4.00 3.51
N CYS A 161 -29.30 3.93 3.80
CA CYS A 161 -28.34 3.19 2.98
C CYS A 161 -27.38 2.42 3.85
N ALA A 162 -26.90 1.27 3.35
CA ALA A 162 -25.94 0.44 4.01
C ALA A 162 -24.91 -0.11 3.03
N LEU A 163 -23.68 -0.22 3.51
CA LEU A 163 -22.57 -0.90 2.83
C LEU A 163 -22.10 -2.04 3.73
N PHE A 164 -22.07 -3.24 3.18
CA PHE A 164 -21.54 -4.43 3.84
C PHE A 164 -20.31 -4.95 3.10
N LEU A 165 -19.26 -5.27 3.88
CA LEU A 165 -18.04 -5.93 3.43
C LEU A 165 -17.80 -7.17 4.30
N PRO A 166 -17.41 -8.32 3.75
CA PRO A 166 -17.18 -9.55 4.52
C PRO A 166 -15.89 -9.51 5.37
N ALA A 167 -15.01 -8.57 5.08
CA ALA A 167 -13.76 -8.33 5.81
C ALA A 167 -13.36 -6.86 5.69
N SER A 168 -12.42 -6.40 6.51
CA SER A 168 -11.83 -5.07 6.40
C SER A 168 -10.46 -5.05 5.70
N GLY A 169 -9.92 -6.21 5.30
CA GLY A 169 -8.63 -6.30 4.62
C GLY A 169 -8.64 -7.13 3.35
N PHE A 170 -7.93 -6.61 2.32
CA PHE A 170 -7.89 -7.20 1.00
C PHE A 170 -6.49 -7.13 0.41
N GLY A 171 -6.09 -8.17 -0.32
CA GLY A 171 -4.82 -8.20 -1.04
C GLY A 171 -4.85 -7.36 -2.30
N ILE A 172 -3.69 -6.86 -2.73
CA ILE A 172 -3.51 -6.27 -4.07
C ILE A 172 -3.90 -7.31 -5.12
N GLY A 173 -4.69 -6.90 -6.12
CA GLY A 173 -5.24 -7.78 -7.16
C GLY A 173 -6.43 -8.62 -6.73
N GLN A 174 -6.84 -8.58 -5.46
CA GLN A 174 -8.00 -9.32 -4.93
C GLN A 174 -9.30 -8.53 -5.18
N ASP A 175 -10.40 -9.26 -5.41
CA ASP A 175 -11.73 -8.66 -5.46
C ASP A 175 -12.29 -8.41 -4.05
N ILE A 176 -12.91 -7.26 -3.87
CA ILE A 176 -13.67 -6.85 -2.69
C ILE A 176 -15.14 -7.13 -2.97
N PRO A 177 -15.71 -8.23 -2.46
CA PRO A 177 -17.15 -8.44 -2.56
C PRO A 177 -17.86 -7.50 -1.59
N MET A 178 -18.96 -6.89 -2.05
CA MET A 178 -19.73 -5.96 -1.26
C MET A 178 -21.23 -6.10 -1.54
N THR A 179 -22.01 -5.83 -0.50
CA THR A 179 -23.46 -5.64 -0.64
C THR A 179 -23.79 -4.19 -0.36
N VAL A 180 -24.49 -3.57 -1.30
CA VAL A 180 -24.96 -2.18 -1.22
C VAL A 180 -26.49 -2.20 -1.11
N GLU A 181 -27.02 -1.61 -0.07
CA GLU A 181 -28.47 -1.54 0.19
C GLU A 181 -28.89 -0.08 0.23
N VAL A 182 -29.98 0.26 -0.44
CA VAL A 182 -30.64 1.57 -0.34
C VAL A 182 -32.14 1.36 -0.20
N ASP A 183 -32.68 1.80 0.91
CA ASP A 183 -34.14 1.83 1.18
C ASP A 183 -34.65 3.28 1.07
N ASN A 184 -35.36 3.54 0.00
CA ASN A 184 -35.92 4.87 -0.28
C ASN A 184 -37.40 4.91 0.07
N LEU A 185 -37.72 5.17 1.32
CA LEU A 185 -39.14 5.36 1.76
C LEU A 185 -39.65 6.74 1.41
N SER A 186 -38.81 7.64 0.92
CA SER A 186 -39.21 9.03 0.60
C SER A 186 -40.09 9.13 -0.65
N GLY A 187 -40.69 10.30 -0.83
CA GLY A 187 -41.42 10.65 -2.03
C GLY A 187 -40.57 11.13 -3.21
N LYS A 188 -39.24 11.10 -3.10
CA LYS A 188 -38.25 11.55 -4.12
C LYS A 188 -37.50 10.38 -4.71
N VAL A 189 -36.99 10.54 -5.92
CA VAL A 189 -36.11 9.53 -6.57
C VAL A 189 -34.68 9.77 -6.12
N VAL A 190 -33.97 8.71 -5.70
CA VAL A 190 -32.50 8.70 -5.59
C VAL A 190 -31.96 8.62 -7.00
N LYS A 191 -31.18 9.64 -7.42
CA LYS A 191 -30.71 9.77 -8.81
C LYS A 191 -29.74 8.71 -9.25
N GLY A 192 -28.92 8.23 -8.33
CA GLY A 192 -27.93 7.19 -8.54
C GLY A 192 -27.19 6.87 -7.25
N VAL A 193 -26.51 5.76 -7.25
CA VAL A 193 -25.62 5.34 -6.17
C VAL A 193 -24.27 5.05 -6.79
N SER A 194 -23.19 5.52 -6.18
CA SER A 194 -21.84 5.20 -6.63
C SER A 194 -21.00 4.66 -5.49
N VAL A 195 -20.16 3.66 -5.79
CA VAL A 195 -19.18 3.13 -4.85
C VAL A 195 -17.80 3.34 -5.45
N THR A 196 -16.93 3.97 -4.69
CA THR A 196 -15.57 4.32 -5.15
C THR A 196 -14.54 3.75 -4.20
N LEU A 197 -13.60 2.96 -4.72
CA LEU A 197 -12.37 2.63 -4.01
C LEU A 197 -11.41 3.82 -4.14
N GLN A 198 -11.00 4.37 -3.01
CA GLN A 198 -10.12 5.53 -2.94
C GLN A 198 -8.85 5.18 -2.17
N ARG A 199 -7.73 5.77 -2.60
CA ARG A 199 -6.50 5.85 -1.83
C ARG A 199 -6.27 7.30 -1.40
N VAL A 200 -5.94 7.49 -0.15
CA VAL A 200 -5.65 8.81 0.44
C VAL A 200 -4.20 8.82 0.91
N ASP A 201 -3.36 9.52 0.16
CA ASP A 201 -1.97 9.75 0.54
C ASP A 201 -1.92 11.00 1.41
N THR A 202 -1.32 10.89 2.59
CA THR A 202 -1.20 11.96 3.58
C THR A 202 0.26 12.32 3.75
N PHE A 203 0.58 13.60 3.61
CA PHE A 203 1.92 14.16 3.72
C PHE A 203 1.96 15.15 4.88
N THR A 204 2.92 15.01 5.78
CA THR A 204 3.06 15.83 6.98
C THR A 204 4.39 16.59 6.94
N ALA A 205 4.31 17.91 6.89
CA ALA A 205 5.46 18.80 7.08
C ALA A 205 5.59 19.23 8.54
N VAL A 206 6.81 19.52 8.96
CA VAL A 206 7.10 20.03 10.30
C VAL A 206 7.69 21.43 10.28
N ARG A 207 8.06 21.94 9.11
CA ARG A 207 8.59 23.30 8.92
C ARG A 207 7.79 24.03 7.85
N PRO A 208 7.51 25.32 8.01
CA PRO A 208 7.86 26.20 9.15
C PRO A 208 7.06 25.88 10.42
N GLU A 209 5.89 25.29 10.26
CA GLU A 209 4.99 24.78 11.29
C GLU A 209 4.43 23.42 10.84
N ARG A 210 3.79 22.68 11.77
CA ARG A 210 3.19 21.39 11.40
C ARG A 210 1.99 21.62 10.49
N GLY A 211 2.07 21.07 9.29
CA GLY A 211 1.02 21.08 8.29
C GLY A 211 0.78 19.70 7.70
N THR A 212 -0.40 19.48 7.13
CA THR A 212 -0.75 18.20 6.50
C THR A 212 -1.45 18.47 5.18
N ARG A 213 -1.01 17.77 4.12
CA ARG A 213 -1.69 17.73 2.83
C ARG A 213 -2.13 16.32 2.50
N LYS A 214 -3.31 16.22 1.90
CA LYS A 214 -3.88 14.96 1.45
C LYS A 214 -4.09 14.98 -0.05
N LYS A 215 -3.74 13.86 -0.71
CA LYS A 215 -4.09 13.59 -2.10
C LYS A 215 -5.03 12.40 -2.16
N ILE A 216 -6.20 12.60 -2.73
CA ILE A 216 -7.21 11.54 -2.91
C ILE A 216 -7.11 11.03 -4.34
N HIS A 217 -6.91 9.73 -4.49
CA HIS A 217 -6.92 9.02 -5.76
C HIS A 217 -8.17 8.16 -5.84
N LYS A 218 -9.05 8.45 -6.79
CA LYS A 218 -10.17 7.57 -7.12
C LYS A 218 -9.65 6.45 -7.99
N LEU A 219 -9.54 5.25 -7.44
CA LEU A 219 -8.93 4.10 -8.12
C LEU A 219 -9.91 3.35 -9.00
N VAL A 220 -11.08 3.02 -8.45
CA VAL A 220 -12.16 2.34 -9.15
C VAL A 220 -13.48 3.01 -8.79
N VAL A 221 -14.32 3.26 -9.76
CA VAL A 221 -15.65 3.84 -9.57
C VAL A 221 -16.70 2.90 -10.16
N LEU A 222 -17.60 2.43 -9.31
CA LEU A 222 -18.75 1.63 -9.68
C LEU A 222 -20.00 2.50 -9.63
N GLN A 223 -20.71 2.61 -10.73
CA GLN A 223 -21.99 3.28 -10.80
C GLN A 223 -23.12 2.25 -10.70
N LEU A 224 -24.09 2.53 -9.85
CA LEU A 224 -25.30 1.73 -9.67
C LEU A 224 -26.53 2.54 -10.12
N GLU A 225 -27.63 1.84 -10.31
CA GLU A 225 -28.85 2.40 -10.84
C GLU A 225 -29.52 3.37 -9.86
N SER A 226 -30.47 4.14 -10.36
CA SER A 226 -31.34 4.99 -9.55
C SER A 226 -32.31 4.16 -8.71
N VAL A 227 -32.68 4.67 -7.52
CA VAL A 227 -33.70 4.03 -6.67
C VAL A 227 -34.99 4.83 -6.73
N PRO A 228 -36.05 4.26 -7.28
CA PRO A 228 -37.34 4.93 -7.36
C PRO A 228 -37.89 5.28 -5.96
N ARG A 229 -38.80 6.25 -5.92
CA ARG A 229 -39.52 6.60 -4.69
C ARG A 229 -40.27 5.38 -4.11
N ARG A 230 -40.22 5.21 -2.80
CA ARG A 230 -40.88 4.13 -2.05
C ARG A 230 -40.45 2.72 -2.55
N ARG A 231 -39.17 2.56 -2.86
CA ARG A 231 -38.58 1.30 -3.30
C ARG A 231 -37.26 1.09 -2.61
N SER A 232 -36.93 -0.19 -2.42
CA SER A 232 -35.64 -0.65 -1.91
C SER A 232 -34.89 -1.35 -3.03
N CYS A 233 -33.60 -1.17 -3.08
CA CYS A 233 -32.67 -1.86 -4.00
C CYS A 233 -31.50 -2.41 -3.22
N THR A 234 -31.07 -3.62 -3.61
CA THR A 234 -29.88 -4.28 -3.09
C THR A 234 -29.03 -4.74 -4.26
N TRP A 235 -27.72 -4.46 -4.19
CA TRP A 235 -26.77 -4.87 -5.22
C TRP A 235 -25.63 -5.66 -4.57
N GLU A 236 -25.29 -6.79 -5.15
CA GLU A 236 -24.07 -7.52 -4.87
C GLU A 236 -23.08 -7.24 -5.99
N ARG A 237 -21.92 -6.70 -5.65
CA ARG A 237 -20.89 -6.25 -6.61
C ARG A 237 -19.50 -6.54 -6.07
N ASN A 238 -18.54 -6.56 -7.00
CA ASN A 238 -17.12 -6.70 -6.69
C ASN A 238 -16.35 -5.50 -7.24
N ILE A 239 -15.32 -5.09 -6.52
CA ILE A 239 -14.33 -4.11 -6.99
C ILE A 239 -12.95 -4.74 -6.81
N SER A 240 -12.15 -4.82 -7.87
CA SER A 240 -10.78 -5.32 -7.78
C SER A 240 -9.84 -4.25 -7.21
N VAL A 241 -8.97 -4.65 -6.28
CA VAL A 241 -7.92 -3.78 -5.74
C VAL A 241 -6.81 -3.65 -6.78
N PRO A 242 -6.57 -2.45 -7.35
CA PRO A 242 -5.50 -2.27 -8.33
C PRO A 242 -4.12 -2.30 -7.66
N ASP A 243 -3.06 -2.39 -8.49
CA ASP A 243 -1.69 -2.25 -8.04
C ASP A 243 -1.46 -0.91 -7.34
N GLY A 244 -0.70 -0.95 -6.24
CA GLY A 244 -0.42 0.24 -5.46
C GLY A 244 0.40 -0.05 -4.20
N PRO A 245 0.74 0.99 -3.42
CA PRO A 245 1.42 0.82 -2.14
C PRO A 245 0.50 0.09 -1.14
N PRO A 246 1.06 -0.66 -0.18
CA PRO A 246 0.28 -1.19 0.93
C PRO A 246 -0.22 -0.07 1.85
N SER A 247 -1.26 -0.34 2.61
CA SER A 247 -1.80 0.60 3.60
C SER A 247 -0.75 0.97 4.65
N GLY A 248 -0.76 2.24 5.08
CA GLY A 248 -0.01 2.76 6.21
C GLY A 248 1.42 3.19 5.92
N LEU A 249 2.11 2.67 4.90
CA LEU A 249 3.55 2.91 4.65
C LEU A 249 4.36 2.83 5.95
N LYS A 250 4.27 1.67 6.60
CA LYS A 250 4.87 1.40 7.92
C LYS A 250 6.32 1.86 7.98
N TYR A 251 6.74 2.41 9.12
CA TYR A 251 8.07 2.98 9.40
C TYR A 251 8.39 4.33 8.72
N CYS A 252 7.40 5.02 8.13
CA CYS A 252 7.51 6.41 7.75
C CYS A 252 6.53 7.24 8.59
N SER A 253 7.01 8.31 9.24
CA SER A 253 6.19 9.16 10.10
C SER A 253 5.59 10.36 9.37
N ILE A 254 6.13 10.70 8.20
CA ILE A 254 5.77 11.91 7.45
C ILE A 254 4.92 11.63 6.21
N ILE A 255 4.84 10.36 5.78
CA ILE A 255 4.00 9.94 4.65
C ILE A 255 3.23 8.69 5.05
N SER A 256 1.90 8.69 4.80
CA SER A 256 1.05 7.51 4.92
C SER A 256 0.12 7.39 3.72
N SER A 257 -0.31 6.16 3.44
CA SER A 257 -1.26 5.84 2.37
C SER A 257 -2.36 4.97 2.93
N GLU A 258 -3.59 5.41 2.85
CA GLU A 258 -4.75 4.72 3.40
C GLU A 258 -5.77 4.45 2.31
N TYR A 259 -6.55 3.39 2.46
CA TYR A 259 -7.60 3.03 1.52
C TYR A 259 -8.96 3.12 2.19
N LEU A 260 -9.96 3.55 1.43
CA LEU A 260 -11.33 3.56 1.87
C LEU A 260 -12.29 3.25 0.71
N ILE A 261 -13.43 2.66 1.04
CA ILE A 261 -14.56 2.54 0.15
C ILE A 261 -15.53 3.65 0.50
N SER A 262 -15.80 4.51 -0.47
CA SER A 262 -16.76 5.63 -0.36
C SER A 262 -18.01 5.29 -1.15
N MET A 263 -19.15 5.19 -0.48
CA MET A 263 -20.47 5.05 -1.10
C MET A 263 -21.18 6.40 -1.07
N GLU A 264 -21.62 6.88 -2.21
CA GLU A 264 -22.38 8.12 -2.34
C GLU A 264 -23.78 7.83 -2.89
N VAL A 265 -24.81 8.31 -2.19
CA VAL A 265 -26.21 8.26 -2.61
C VAL A 265 -26.60 9.65 -3.11
N GLN A 266 -26.88 9.78 -4.41
CA GLN A 266 -27.16 11.05 -5.07
C GLN A 266 -28.63 11.45 -4.89
N LEU A 267 -28.84 12.52 -4.15
CA LEU A 267 -30.15 13.05 -3.86
C LEU A 267 -30.58 14.15 -4.87
N PRO A 268 -31.87 14.36 -5.08
CA PRO A 268 -32.35 15.48 -5.90
C PRO A 268 -32.07 16.81 -5.21
N ALA A 269 -31.69 17.84 -5.99
CA ALA A 269 -31.53 19.20 -5.48
C ALA A 269 -32.83 19.68 -4.80
N PRO A 270 -32.74 20.46 -3.71
CA PRO A 270 -31.56 21.09 -3.16
C PRO A 270 -30.82 20.25 -2.07
N HIS A 271 -31.12 18.96 -1.97
CA HIS A 271 -30.57 18.11 -0.91
C HIS A 271 -29.11 17.71 -1.18
N ILE A 272 -28.29 17.77 -0.12
CA ILE A 272 -26.89 17.29 -0.14
C ILE A 272 -26.90 15.76 -0.17
N ASN A 273 -26.06 15.14 -0.98
CA ASN A 273 -25.88 13.70 -1.07
C ASN A 273 -25.53 13.07 0.29
N MET A 274 -25.83 11.79 0.45
CA MET A 274 -25.37 11.00 1.60
C MET A 274 -24.06 10.33 1.21
N THR A 275 -23.13 10.24 2.16
CA THR A 275 -21.82 9.62 1.91
C THR A 275 -21.40 8.77 3.09
N ILE A 276 -21.16 7.49 2.85
CA ILE A 276 -20.56 6.55 3.79
C ILE A 276 -19.11 6.32 3.39
N ASN A 277 -18.19 6.45 4.34
CA ASN A 277 -16.77 6.15 4.14
C ASN A 277 -16.35 5.02 5.06
N THR A 278 -15.83 3.95 4.49
CA THR A 278 -15.41 2.75 5.19
C THR A 278 -13.92 2.52 4.96
N PRO A 279 -13.06 2.64 5.98
CA PRO A 279 -11.64 2.34 5.83
C PRO A 279 -11.43 0.85 5.62
N ILE A 280 -10.49 0.52 4.73
CA ILE A 280 -10.02 -0.84 4.49
C ILE A 280 -8.50 -0.89 4.54
N ILE A 281 -7.94 -2.07 4.79
CA ILE A 281 -6.51 -2.32 4.78
C ILE A 281 -6.14 -3.09 3.52
N VAL A 282 -5.26 -2.53 2.72
CA VAL A 282 -4.72 -3.17 1.51
C VAL A 282 -3.31 -3.68 1.79
N GLY A 283 -3.10 -4.99 1.65
CA GLY A 283 -1.82 -5.63 1.93
C GLY A 283 -1.22 -6.36 0.73
N ASN A 284 0.10 -6.60 0.79
CA ASN A 284 0.82 -7.35 -0.24
C ASN A 284 0.60 -8.87 -0.10
N ILE A 285 0.43 -9.36 1.14
CA ILE A 285 0.18 -10.77 1.42
C ILE A 285 -1.29 -10.91 1.83
N PRO A 286 -2.12 -11.57 1.00
CA PRO A 286 -3.55 -11.67 1.23
C PRO A 286 -3.89 -12.53 2.44
N LEU A 287 -5.15 -12.43 2.91
CA LEU A 287 -5.67 -13.31 3.93
C LEU A 287 -5.71 -14.75 3.42
N VAL A 288 -5.15 -15.65 4.20
CA VAL A 288 -5.34 -17.09 3.98
C VAL A 288 -6.81 -17.41 4.29
N GLN A 289 -7.54 -17.87 3.30
CA GLN A 289 -8.90 -18.36 3.55
C GLN A 289 -8.83 -19.59 4.45
N PRO A 290 -9.71 -19.72 5.46
CA PRO A 290 -9.83 -20.98 6.19
C PRO A 290 -10.09 -22.06 5.14
N GLY A 291 -9.24 -23.09 5.08
CA GLY A 291 -9.51 -24.27 4.27
C GLY A 291 -10.89 -24.83 4.60
N PRO A 292 -11.51 -25.59 3.69
CA PRO A 292 -12.74 -26.31 4.04
C PRO A 292 -12.49 -27.08 5.34
N PRO A 293 -13.47 -27.09 6.28
CA PRO A 293 -13.31 -27.82 7.52
C PRO A 293 -12.87 -29.23 7.17
N LEU A 294 -11.77 -29.68 7.77
CA LEU A 294 -11.37 -31.06 7.65
C LEU A 294 -12.58 -31.90 8.00
N PRO A 295 -12.93 -32.93 7.19
CA PRO A 295 -14.03 -33.80 7.53
C PRO A 295 -13.79 -34.30 8.96
N CYS A 296 -14.80 -34.09 9.82
CA CYS A 296 -14.72 -34.47 11.21
C CYS A 296 -14.21 -35.90 11.25
N SER A 297 -13.02 -36.12 11.83
CA SER A 297 -12.56 -37.46 12.17
C SER A 297 -13.66 -38.08 13.03
N LEU A 298 -14.25 -39.16 12.55
CA LEU A 298 -15.22 -39.95 13.32
C LEU A 298 -14.61 -40.22 14.69
N PRO A 299 -15.39 -40.14 15.79
CA PRO A 299 -14.88 -40.46 17.11
C PRO A 299 -14.30 -41.87 17.14
N PRO A 300 -13.21 -42.14 17.85
CA PRO A 300 -12.45 -43.39 17.81
C PRO A 300 -13.21 -44.60 18.33
N ASN A 301 -14.52 -44.53 18.62
CA ASN A 301 -15.31 -45.58 19.23
C ASN A 301 -16.35 -46.27 18.35
N SER A 302 -16.32 -46.12 17.02
CA SER A 302 -17.24 -46.80 16.13
C SER A 302 -16.64 -47.99 15.35
N LEU A 303 -15.45 -48.46 15.73
CA LEU A 303 -14.85 -49.66 15.09
C LEU A 303 -14.63 -50.75 16.14
N ILE A 304 -15.74 -51.24 16.75
CA ILE A 304 -15.78 -52.60 17.26
C ILE A 304 -16.64 -53.41 16.26
N GLY A 305 -16.11 -53.58 15.07
CA GLY A 305 -16.54 -54.64 14.16
C GLY A 305 -15.60 -55.81 14.36
N ASN A 306 -16.15 -56.98 14.69
CA ASN A 306 -15.43 -58.26 14.77
C ASN A 306 -14.73 -58.51 13.45
N PHE A 307 -13.40 -58.35 13.42
CA PHE A 307 -12.60 -58.84 12.28
C PHE A 307 -12.43 -60.37 12.44
N ASN A 308 -13.01 -61.13 11.52
CA ASN A 308 -12.64 -62.52 11.28
C ASN A 308 -11.23 -62.58 10.71
N SER A 309 -10.36 -63.37 11.31
CA SER A 309 -8.93 -63.52 11.03
C SER A 309 -8.60 -64.24 9.72
N SER A 310 -9.40 -64.09 8.65
CA SER A 310 -9.22 -64.81 7.40
C SER A 310 -9.07 -63.87 6.15
N ASP A 311 -9.06 -62.54 6.29
CA ASP A 311 -8.89 -61.64 5.18
C ASP A 311 -7.42 -61.27 4.97
N PRO A 312 -6.89 -61.23 3.72
CA PRO A 312 -5.53 -60.85 3.44
C PRO A 312 -5.33 -59.35 3.69
N PRO A 313 -4.11 -58.90 4.09
CA PRO A 313 -3.82 -57.49 4.33
C PRO A 313 -3.94 -56.67 3.02
N PRO A 314 -4.40 -55.43 3.13
CA PRO A 314 -4.49 -54.56 1.95
C PRO A 314 -3.09 -54.24 1.38
N PRO A 315 -2.97 -54.04 0.05
CA PRO A 315 -1.70 -53.74 -0.59
C PRO A 315 -1.11 -52.44 -0.10
N PRO A 316 0.23 -52.30 -0.02
CA PRO A 316 0.87 -51.08 0.42
C PRO A 316 0.61 -49.94 -0.55
N TYR A 317 0.28 -48.76 -0.02
CA TYR A 317 0.12 -47.52 -0.80
C TYR A 317 1.46 -47.13 -1.44
N PRO A 318 1.47 -46.71 -2.72
CA PRO A 318 2.69 -46.22 -3.38
C PRO A 318 3.14 -44.92 -2.71
N TYR A 319 4.40 -44.89 -2.28
CA TYR A 319 5.01 -43.65 -1.79
C TYR A 319 5.15 -42.67 -2.96
N PRO A 320 4.91 -41.36 -2.73
CA PRO A 320 5.18 -40.33 -3.74
C PRO A 320 6.68 -40.29 -4.02
N VAL A 321 7.05 -40.48 -5.26
CA VAL A 321 8.43 -40.33 -5.77
C VAL A 321 8.75 -38.85 -5.79
N PRO A 322 9.86 -38.37 -5.19
CA PRO A 322 10.25 -36.97 -5.29
C PRO A 322 10.63 -36.65 -6.74
N SER A 323 10.02 -35.62 -7.31
CA SER A 323 10.35 -35.09 -8.63
C SER A 323 11.80 -34.55 -8.60
N ALA A 324 12.61 -35.00 -9.58
CA ALA A 324 13.95 -34.53 -9.77
C ALA A 324 13.99 -33.03 -10.13
N PRO A 325 15.03 -32.27 -9.72
CA PRO A 325 15.18 -30.89 -10.09
C PRO A 325 15.51 -30.77 -11.57
N ILE A 326 14.79 -29.88 -12.26
CA ILE A 326 15.10 -29.44 -13.62
C ILE A 326 16.35 -28.55 -13.51
N ILE A 327 17.47 -28.97 -14.06
CA ILE A 327 18.67 -28.18 -14.26
C ILE A 327 18.61 -27.55 -15.66
N PRO A 328 19.13 -26.31 -15.85
CA PRO A 328 18.80 -25.31 -16.83
C PRO A 328 19.11 -25.63 -18.27
#